data_dfdfd8a793c4d71e3316468955e68a46
#
_entry.id   dfdfd8a793c4d71e3316468955e68a46
#
_cell.length_a   1.000
_cell.length_b   1.000
_cell.length_c   1.000
_cell.angle_alpha   90.00
_cell.angle_beta   90.00
_cell.angle_gamma   90.00
#
_symmetry.space_group_name_H-M   'P 1'
#
loop_
_entity.id
_entity.type
_entity.pdbx_description
1 polymer ?
#
loop_
_entity_poly.entity_id
_entity_poly.type
_entity_poly.pdbx_seq_one_letter_code
_entity_poly.pdbx_strand_id
1 'polypeptide(L)'
;MKLSRLLLTAIISTLFVSCGAKWTTDYDAAVKAAQKKNRDIFLVFTGDDWTDNSIPFKENILNKKEFLSRYSKDYVFLNIDFSEGEFAKTKVADDASDAEKKAAEKIAAEYRRKEVLGRNYSVKVWPAVYLCSAEGYVLEQVIFDADKDTACTVEEYCGKVEAQRSKSAELKVLVEAVRSAKGVEKAKAIDELVKASNPRFSDLYRDLIFEFPVLDAENETGRLGFYELAGAYYISYDATTKNEDPAKPFLDVIETGHLVPDQVQEAYYMAAYSLINGEKFDSAKVTEYLEKAYTTNPAGPNAMKILQNLQQMKRFAELEKIQAESDGE
;
A
#
# COMPACT_ATOMS: atom_id res chain seq x y z
N MET A 1 -75.51 31.77 -1.95
CA MET A 1 -74.58 30.58 -1.80
C MET A 1 -73.16 31.04 -2.09
N LYS A 2 -72.31 31.20 -1.06
CA LYS A 2 -70.95 31.60 -1.21
C LYS A 2 -70.08 30.37 -1.00
N LEU A 3 -69.36 29.91 -2.04
CA LEU A 3 -68.33 28.85 -1.92
C LEU A 3 -67.05 29.44 -1.37
N SER A 4 -66.69 28.98 -0.19
CA SER A 4 -65.44 29.26 0.48
C SER A 4 -64.33 28.39 -0.13
N ARG A 5 -63.33 29.01 -0.79
CA ARG A 5 -62.11 28.32 -1.23
C ARG A 5 -61.17 28.20 -0.05
N LEU A 6 -61.00 26.99 0.46
CA LEU A 6 -59.89 26.63 1.35
C LEU A 6 -58.62 26.46 0.53
N LEU A 7 -57.68 27.37 0.71
CA LEU A 7 -56.30 27.20 0.26
C LEU A 7 -55.56 26.26 1.27
N LEU A 8 -55.29 25.06 0.80
CA LEU A 8 -54.44 24.11 1.53
C LEU A 8 -53.00 24.43 1.21
N THR A 9 -52.33 25.17 2.12
CA THR A 9 -50.90 25.45 2.03
C THR A 9 -50.14 24.19 2.52
N ALA A 10 -49.67 23.39 1.57
CA ALA A 10 -48.80 22.27 1.90
C ALA A 10 -47.41 22.80 2.32
N ILE A 11 -47.13 22.78 3.61
CA ILE A 11 -45.80 23.05 4.14
C ILE A 11 -44.96 21.78 3.83
N ILE A 12 -44.16 21.87 2.76
CA ILE A 12 -43.13 20.90 2.49
C ILE A 12 -42.01 21.13 3.51
N SER A 13 -42.08 20.43 4.63
CA SER A 13 -41.01 20.33 5.58
C SER A 13 -39.86 19.52 4.91
N THR A 14 -38.95 20.23 4.27
CA THR A 14 -37.66 19.67 3.90
C THR A 14 -36.92 19.28 5.17
N LEU A 15 -37.04 18.02 5.53
CA LEU A 15 -36.17 17.38 6.52
C LEU A 15 -34.76 17.44 5.96
N PHE A 16 -34.03 18.49 6.28
CA PHE A 16 -32.58 18.47 6.21
C PHE A 16 -32.10 17.43 7.23
N VAL A 17 -31.98 16.18 6.78
CA VAL A 17 -31.16 15.22 7.50
C VAL A 17 -29.76 15.77 7.42
N SER A 18 -29.37 16.50 8.45
CA SER A 18 -27.98 16.87 8.69
C SER A 18 -27.21 15.57 8.95
N CYS A 19 -26.85 14.89 7.86
CA CYS A 19 -25.89 13.79 7.89
C CYS A 19 -24.54 14.46 8.10
N GLY A 20 -24.23 14.81 9.36
CA GLY A 20 -22.92 15.34 9.73
C GLY A 20 -21.85 14.38 9.23
N ALA A 21 -20.80 14.90 8.60
CA ALA A 21 -19.67 14.11 8.19
C ALA A 21 -19.14 13.31 9.41
N LYS A 22 -18.95 12.01 9.24
CA LYS A 22 -18.49 11.12 10.29
C LYS A 22 -17.24 10.38 9.82
N TRP A 23 -16.32 10.16 10.75
CA TRP A 23 -15.19 9.28 10.57
C TRP A 23 -15.68 7.82 10.48
N THR A 24 -15.15 7.07 9.52
CA THR A 24 -15.22 5.60 9.51
C THR A 24 -13.87 5.03 9.90
N THR A 25 -13.86 3.80 10.40
CA THR A 25 -12.65 3.04 10.76
C THR A 25 -12.43 1.85 9.83
N ASP A 26 -13.35 1.61 8.91
CA ASP A 26 -13.32 0.53 7.95
C ASP A 26 -12.80 1.05 6.60
N TYR A 27 -11.62 0.58 6.21
CA TYR A 27 -10.94 0.99 4.98
C TYR A 27 -11.75 0.62 3.72
N ASP A 28 -12.24 -0.61 3.64
CA ASP A 28 -12.96 -1.09 2.45
C ASP A 28 -14.30 -0.36 2.29
N ALA A 29 -14.98 -0.08 3.41
CA ALA A 29 -16.19 0.72 3.40
C ALA A 29 -15.91 2.19 2.99
N ALA A 30 -14.78 2.76 3.42
CA ALA A 30 -14.36 4.10 3.02
C ALA A 30 -14.09 4.19 1.52
N VAL A 31 -13.30 3.29 0.96
CA VAL A 31 -12.99 3.21 -0.48
C VAL A 31 -14.29 3.07 -1.29
N LYS A 32 -15.15 2.12 -0.91
CA LYS A 32 -16.44 1.90 -1.56
C LYS A 32 -17.36 3.13 -1.52
N ALA A 33 -17.36 3.83 -0.39
CA ALA A 33 -18.14 5.06 -0.24
C ALA A 33 -17.55 6.22 -1.06
N ALA A 34 -16.22 6.32 -1.14
CA ALA A 34 -15.50 7.32 -1.90
C ALA A 34 -15.78 7.16 -3.41
N GLN A 35 -15.62 5.95 -3.93
CA GLN A 35 -15.92 5.62 -5.33
C GLN A 35 -17.39 5.90 -5.68
N LYS A 36 -18.33 5.44 -4.83
CA LYS A 36 -19.77 5.67 -5.05
C LYS A 36 -20.15 7.15 -5.08
N LYS A 37 -19.49 7.98 -4.27
CA LYS A 37 -19.78 9.41 -4.14
C LYS A 37 -18.90 10.29 -5.01
N ASN A 38 -17.97 9.71 -5.74
CA ASN A 38 -16.89 10.40 -6.47
C ASN A 38 -16.19 11.44 -5.58
N ARG A 39 -15.68 10.98 -4.44
CA ARG A 39 -14.96 11.78 -3.45
C ARG A 39 -13.60 11.15 -3.17
N ASP A 40 -12.66 11.97 -2.79
CA ASP A 40 -11.36 11.52 -2.27
C ASP A 40 -11.50 10.99 -0.83
N ILE A 41 -10.43 10.42 -0.28
CA ILE A 41 -10.37 9.94 1.10
C ILE A 41 -9.40 10.82 1.89
N PHE A 42 -9.86 11.37 3.01
CA PHE A 42 -9.01 11.99 4.02
C PHE A 42 -8.66 10.91 5.04
N LEU A 43 -7.46 10.34 4.92
CA LEU A 43 -7.01 9.21 5.72
C LEU A 43 -6.10 9.68 6.85
N VAL A 44 -6.39 9.25 8.06
CA VAL A 44 -5.56 9.49 9.24
C VAL A 44 -5.23 8.17 9.91
N PHE A 45 -3.96 7.98 10.24
CA PHE A 45 -3.51 6.93 11.14
C PHE A 45 -3.22 7.52 12.50
N THR A 46 -3.75 6.92 13.57
CA THR A 46 -3.58 7.38 14.94
C THR A 46 -3.14 6.26 15.88
N GLY A 47 -2.60 6.62 17.02
CA GLY A 47 -2.32 5.73 18.15
C GLY A 47 -2.90 6.39 19.41
N ASP A 48 -4.23 6.33 19.56
CA ASP A 48 -4.98 7.17 20.49
C ASP A 48 -4.59 6.97 21.97
N ASP A 49 -4.20 5.77 22.36
CA ASP A 49 -3.92 5.41 23.75
C ASP A 49 -2.41 5.28 24.08
N TRP A 50 -1.53 5.61 23.12
CA TRP A 50 -0.08 5.54 23.35
C TRP A 50 0.73 6.71 22.73
N THR A 51 0.11 7.58 21.92
CA THR A 51 0.76 8.78 21.41
C THR A 51 0.16 10.04 22.04
N ASP A 52 0.99 10.92 22.53
CA ASP A 52 0.54 12.18 23.19
C ASP A 52 -0.17 13.14 22.24
N ASN A 53 -0.02 12.96 20.93
CA ASN A 53 -0.48 13.90 19.91
C ASN A 53 -1.81 13.50 19.23
N SER A 54 -2.17 12.20 19.22
CA SER A 54 -3.33 11.72 18.45
C SER A 54 -4.65 12.25 18.97
N ILE A 55 -4.89 12.16 20.27
CA ILE A 55 -6.14 12.66 20.89
C ILE A 55 -6.25 14.19 20.78
N PRO A 56 -5.24 15.00 21.20
CA PRO A 56 -5.33 16.45 21.05
C PRO A 56 -5.54 16.90 19.60
N PHE A 57 -4.88 16.28 18.64
CA PHE A 57 -5.06 16.61 17.23
C PHE A 57 -6.48 16.30 16.74
N LYS A 58 -7.04 15.14 17.12
CA LYS A 58 -8.43 14.81 16.80
C LYS A 58 -9.42 15.77 17.43
N GLU A 59 -9.27 16.06 18.72
CA GLU A 59 -10.20 16.91 19.47
C GLU A 59 -10.13 18.38 19.06
N ASN A 60 -8.92 18.90 18.84
CA ASN A 60 -8.72 20.31 18.56
C ASN A 60 -8.92 20.66 17.07
N ILE A 61 -8.72 19.71 16.15
CA ILE A 61 -8.76 19.95 14.70
C ILE A 61 -9.78 19.05 14.01
N LEU A 62 -9.52 17.74 13.97
CA LEU A 62 -10.19 16.83 13.03
C LEU A 62 -11.69 16.63 13.34
N ASN A 63 -12.07 16.65 14.63
CA ASN A 63 -13.46 16.48 15.06
C ASN A 63 -14.23 17.82 15.14
N LYS A 64 -13.57 18.95 14.85
CA LYS A 64 -14.26 20.24 14.85
C LYS A 64 -15.24 20.33 13.67
N LYS A 65 -16.41 20.90 13.95
CA LYS A 65 -17.47 21.07 12.95
C LYS A 65 -16.99 21.88 11.74
N GLU A 66 -16.14 22.88 11.97
CA GLU A 66 -15.54 23.72 10.94
C GLU A 66 -14.72 22.89 9.96
N PHE A 67 -13.84 22.03 10.45
CA PHE A 67 -13.02 21.12 9.65
C PHE A 67 -13.90 20.15 8.85
N LEU A 68 -14.78 19.43 9.53
CA LEU A 68 -15.65 18.45 8.90
C LEU A 68 -16.57 19.06 7.85
N SER A 69 -17.15 20.25 8.13
CA SER A 69 -18.03 20.94 7.19
C SER A 69 -17.29 21.40 5.94
N ARG A 70 -16.03 21.85 6.09
CA ARG A 70 -15.19 22.33 4.99
C ARG A 70 -14.90 21.23 3.97
N TYR A 71 -14.60 20.02 4.45
CA TYR A 71 -14.11 18.93 3.61
C TYR A 71 -15.13 17.84 3.31
N SER A 72 -16.30 17.85 3.94
CA SER A 72 -17.29 16.77 3.81
C SER A 72 -17.86 16.56 2.40
N LYS A 73 -17.77 17.55 1.53
CA LYS A 73 -18.21 17.44 0.14
C LYS A 73 -17.19 16.76 -0.76
N ASP A 74 -15.91 16.90 -0.40
CA ASP A 74 -14.77 16.47 -1.21
C ASP A 74 -14.19 15.15 -0.72
N TYR A 75 -14.31 14.84 0.58
CA TYR A 75 -13.68 13.68 1.20
C TYR A 75 -14.64 12.77 1.94
N VAL A 76 -14.31 11.48 1.94
CA VAL A 76 -14.72 10.49 2.93
C VAL A 76 -13.66 10.48 4.02
N PHE A 77 -14.04 10.58 5.29
CA PHE A 77 -13.11 10.61 6.42
C PHE A 77 -12.88 9.20 6.93
N LEU A 78 -11.60 8.79 6.97
CA LEU A 78 -11.16 7.48 7.43
C LEU A 78 -10.09 7.64 8.51
N ASN A 79 -10.33 7.07 9.69
CA ASN A 79 -9.34 6.99 10.77
C ASN A 79 -8.99 5.53 11.06
N ILE A 80 -7.72 5.17 10.89
CA ILE A 80 -7.19 3.86 11.27
C ILE A 80 -6.40 4.06 12.57
N ASP A 81 -6.98 3.60 13.67
CA ASP A 81 -6.35 3.70 14.98
C ASP A 81 -5.62 2.43 15.37
N PHE A 82 -4.38 2.57 15.85
CA PHE A 82 -3.51 1.50 16.34
C PHE A 82 -3.47 1.53 17.87
N SER A 83 -4.62 1.27 18.48
CA SER A 83 -4.74 1.26 19.95
C SER A 83 -3.99 0.08 20.57
N GLU A 84 -3.16 0.37 21.60
CA GLU A 84 -2.55 -0.67 22.43
C GLU A 84 -3.61 -1.48 23.19
N GLY A 85 -4.68 -0.82 23.61
CA GLY A 85 -5.81 -1.48 24.26
C GLY A 85 -6.54 -2.47 23.35
N GLU A 86 -6.62 -2.22 22.02
CA GLU A 86 -7.10 -3.20 21.06
C GLU A 86 -6.07 -4.33 20.85
N PHE A 87 -4.79 -3.99 20.71
CA PHE A 87 -3.73 -4.98 20.58
C PHE A 87 -3.66 -5.92 21.78
N ALA A 88 -3.83 -5.41 22.99
CA ALA A 88 -3.84 -6.23 24.21
C ALA A 88 -4.94 -7.32 24.17
N LYS A 89 -6.10 -7.04 23.55
CA LYS A 89 -7.20 -8.01 23.38
C LYS A 89 -6.89 -9.14 22.39
N THR A 90 -5.80 -9.05 21.62
CA THR A 90 -5.34 -10.17 20.78
C THR A 90 -4.67 -11.27 21.57
N LYS A 91 -4.27 -10.99 22.81
CA LYS A 91 -3.59 -11.91 23.72
C LYS A 91 -4.59 -12.46 24.72
N VAL A 92 -4.67 -13.75 24.83
CA VAL A 92 -5.47 -14.46 25.82
C VAL A 92 -4.60 -15.39 26.65
N ALA A 93 -5.03 -15.71 27.86
CA ALA A 93 -4.37 -16.70 28.70
C ALA A 93 -4.42 -18.10 28.06
N ASP A 94 -3.46 -18.96 28.41
CA ASP A 94 -3.37 -20.32 27.85
C ASP A 94 -4.63 -21.15 28.18
N ASP A 95 -5.23 -20.93 29.34
CA ASP A 95 -6.43 -21.56 29.84
C ASP A 95 -7.74 -20.88 29.40
N ALA A 96 -7.67 -19.87 28.53
CA ALA A 96 -8.87 -19.19 28.02
C ALA A 96 -9.80 -20.16 27.28
N SER A 97 -11.10 -19.91 27.39
CA SER A 97 -12.12 -20.68 26.67
C SER A 97 -12.00 -20.55 25.15
N ASP A 98 -12.53 -21.51 24.40
CA ASP A 98 -12.55 -21.48 22.93
C ASP A 98 -13.26 -20.24 22.39
N ALA A 99 -14.29 -19.74 23.09
CA ALA A 99 -14.99 -18.52 22.71
C ALA A 99 -14.10 -17.28 22.84
N GLU A 100 -13.30 -17.17 23.90
CA GLU A 100 -12.33 -16.07 24.11
C GLU A 100 -11.19 -16.16 23.10
N LYS A 101 -10.63 -17.34 22.84
CA LYS A 101 -9.61 -17.58 21.82
C LYS A 101 -10.10 -17.14 20.43
N LYS A 102 -11.32 -17.54 20.05
CA LYS A 102 -11.93 -17.14 18.77
C LYS A 102 -12.20 -15.65 18.68
N ALA A 103 -12.61 -15.00 19.76
CA ALA A 103 -12.80 -13.55 19.78
C ALA A 103 -11.47 -12.81 19.62
N ALA A 104 -10.42 -13.24 20.33
CA ALA A 104 -9.08 -12.67 20.22
C ALA A 104 -8.49 -12.86 18.81
N GLU A 105 -8.68 -14.04 18.20
CA GLU A 105 -8.23 -14.32 16.84
C GLU A 105 -8.89 -13.38 15.81
N LYS A 106 -10.19 -13.09 15.96
CA LYS A 106 -10.88 -12.11 15.11
C LYS A 106 -10.26 -10.72 15.23
N ILE A 107 -10.03 -10.25 16.47
CA ILE A 107 -9.39 -8.96 16.73
C ILE A 107 -7.97 -8.94 16.14
N ALA A 108 -7.20 -10.03 16.33
CA ALA A 108 -5.86 -10.16 15.78
C ALA A 108 -5.86 -10.11 14.24
N ALA A 109 -6.86 -10.70 13.58
CA ALA A 109 -6.99 -10.62 12.12
C ALA A 109 -7.28 -9.19 11.65
N GLU A 110 -8.14 -8.45 12.36
CA GLU A 110 -8.42 -7.04 12.08
C GLU A 110 -7.18 -6.16 12.33
N TYR A 111 -6.45 -6.43 13.41
CA TYR A 111 -5.22 -5.69 13.73
C TYR A 111 -4.14 -5.92 12.67
N ARG A 112 -3.93 -7.17 12.22
CA ARG A 112 -3.01 -7.48 11.11
C ARG A 112 -3.37 -6.75 9.81
N ARG A 113 -4.67 -6.56 9.52
CA ARG A 113 -5.09 -5.74 8.37
C ARG A 113 -4.67 -4.28 8.52
N LYS A 114 -4.82 -3.70 9.71
CA LYS A 114 -4.32 -2.35 10.00
C LYS A 114 -2.80 -2.26 9.81
N GLU A 115 -2.04 -3.25 10.28
CA GLU A 115 -0.57 -3.32 10.10
C GLU A 115 -0.18 -3.36 8.61
N VAL A 116 -0.90 -4.16 7.80
CA VAL A 116 -0.69 -4.16 6.33
C VAL A 116 -0.96 -2.78 5.75
N LEU A 117 -2.07 -2.14 6.11
CA LEU A 117 -2.35 -0.76 5.69
C LEU A 117 -1.24 0.20 6.13
N GLY A 118 -0.82 0.16 7.39
CA GLY A 118 0.27 1.00 7.89
C GLY A 118 1.57 0.84 7.09
N ARG A 119 1.90 -0.38 6.67
CA ARG A 119 3.06 -0.64 5.78
C ARG A 119 2.83 -0.07 4.38
N ASN A 120 1.70 -0.35 3.75
CA ASN A 120 1.38 0.11 2.38
C ASN A 120 1.39 1.64 2.30
N TYR A 121 0.93 2.33 3.35
CA TYR A 121 1.00 3.78 3.46
C TYR A 121 2.34 4.28 4.02
N SER A 122 3.30 3.38 4.28
CA SER A 122 4.63 3.73 4.80
C SER A 122 4.58 4.62 6.05
N VAL A 123 3.66 4.30 6.97
CA VAL A 123 3.46 5.04 8.22
C VAL A 123 4.66 4.82 9.14
N LYS A 124 5.34 5.91 9.53
CA LYS A 124 6.53 5.87 10.40
C LYS A 124 6.41 6.77 11.63
N VAL A 125 5.47 7.70 11.60
CA VAL A 125 5.18 8.66 12.68
C VAL A 125 3.67 8.75 12.88
N TRP A 126 3.25 9.10 14.09
CA TRP A 126 1.86 9.14 14.50
C TRP A 126 1.55 10.50 15.14
N PRO A 127 0.44 11.15 14.78
CA PRO A 127 -0.48 10.78 13.70
C PRO A 127 0.14 10.95 12.30
N ALA A 128 -0.37 10.20 11.30
CA ALA A 128 -0.01 10.37 9.89
C ALA A 128 -1.25 10.69 9.08
N VAL A 129 -1.16 11.66 8.17
CA VAL A 129 -2.30 12.17 7.40
C VAL A 129 -2.01 12.09 5.91
N TYR A 130 -2.96 11.54 5.15
CA TYR A 130 -2.87 11.37 3.70
C TYR A 130 -4.13 11.86 3.01
N LEU A 131 -3.96 12.56 1.90
CA LEU A 131 -4.99 12.84 0.92
C LEU A 131 -4.92 11.74 -0.14
N CYS A 132 -5.98 10.95 -0.25
CA CYS A 132 -6.00 9.79 -1.14
C CYS A 132 -7.10 9.92 -2.19
N SER A 133 -6.88 9.31 -3.36
CA SER A 133 -7.94 9.14 -4.34
C SER A 133 -9.07 8.25 -3.82
N ALA A 134 -10.16 8.14 -4.56
CA ALA A 134 -11.26 7.24 -4.21
C ALA A 134 -10.86 5.75 -4.20
N GLU A 135 -9.77 5.38 -4.85
CA GLU A 135 -9.18 4.03 -4.86
C GLU A 135 -8.25 3.79 -3.66
N GLY A 136 -7.90 4.83 -2.92
CA GLY A 136 -6.96 4.77 -1.81
C GLY A 136 -5.51 5.07 -2.20
N TYR A 137 -5.21 5.46 -3.44
CA TYR A 137 -3.85 5.87 -3.83
C TYR A 137 -3.49 7.18 -3.18
N VAL A 138 -2.29 7.27 -2.60
CA VAL A 138 -1.81 8.51 -1.99
C VAL A 138 -1.59 9.56 -3.06
N LEU A 139 -2.37 10.63 -3.00
CA LEU A 139 -2.19 11.82 -3.83
C LEU A 139 -1.17 12.77 -3.22
N GLU A 140 -1.22 12.93 -1.88
CA GLU A 140 -0.28 13.76 -1.14
C GLU A 140 -0.29 13.41 0.35
N GLN A 141 0.80 13.67 1.05
CA GLN A 141 0.89 13.54 2.50
C GLN A 141 0.87 14.91 3.18
N VAL A 142 0.02 15.08 4.16
CA VAL A 142 0.04 16.24 5.06
C VAL A 142 0.97 15.90 6.23
N ILE A 143 2.23 16.34 6.16
CA ILE A 143 3.23 16.03 7.19
C ILE A 143 2.78 16.64 8.51
N PHE A 144 2.62 15.80 9.53
CA PHE A 144 2.27 16.24 10.89
C PHE A 144 3.51 16.77 11.60
N ASP A 145 3.38 17.95 12.20
CA ASP A 145 4.39 18.60 13.03
C ASP A 145 3.82 18.71 14.44
N ALA A 146 4.32 17.91 15.38
CA ALA A 146 3.78 17.79 16.72
C ALA A 146 3.75 19.15 17.46
N ASP A 147 4.80 19.97 17.30
CA ASP A 147 4.92 21.25 18.00
C ASP A 147 3.95 22.31 17.48
N LYS A 148 3.57 22.22 16.20
CA LYS A 148 2.69 23.19 15.55
C LYS A 148 1.25 22.70 15.45
N ASP A 149 1.05 21.45 14.97
CA ASP A 149 -0.28 20.97 14.58
C ASP A 149 -1.15 20.58 15.78
N THR A 150 -0.58 20.36 16.98
CA THR A 150 -1.35 20.16 18.21
C THR A 150 -1.85 21.48 18.83
N ALA A 151 -1.19 22.59 18.52
CA ALA A 151 -1.47 23.91 19.08
C ALA A 151 -2.10 24.90 18.07
N CYS A 152 -2.17 24.52 16.78
CA CYS A 152 -2.71 25.40 15.74
C CYS A 152 -4.25 25.48 15.79
N THR A 153 -4.78 26.52 15.16
CA THR A 153 -6.22 26.66 14.93
C THR A 153 -6.67 25.74 13.77
N VAL A 154 -7.97 25.47 13.71
CA VAL A 154 -8.56 24.73 12.57
C VAL A 154 -8.25 25.43 11.24
N GLU A 155 -8.30 26.76 11.19
CA GLU A 155 -8.05 27.52 9.95
C GLU A 155 -6.59 27.40 9.49
N GLU A 156 -5.62 27.45 10.39
CA GLU A 156 -4.20 27.24 10.07
C GLU A 156 -3.95 25.84 9.54
N TYR A 157 -4.55 24.83 10.17
CA TYR A 157 -4.42 23.45 9.69
C TYR A 157 -5.11 23.26 8.32
N CYS A 158 -6.27 23.86 8.11
CA CYS A 158 -6.93 23.86 6.80
C CYS A 158 -6.05 24.53 5.73
N GLY A 159 -5.34 25.60 6.04
CA GLY A 159 -4.37 26.20 5.12
C GLY A 159 -3.26 25.23 4.72
N LYS A 160 -2.77 24.42 5.67
CA LYS A 160 -1.79 23.36 5.41
C LYS A 160 -2.35 22.26 4.51
N VAL A 161 -3.59 21.83 4.75
CA VAL A 161 -4.28 20.83 3.89
C VAL A 161 -4.46 21.36 2.47
N GLU A 162 -4.91 22.60 2.29
CA GLU A 162 -5.10 23.20 0.96
C GLU A 162 -3.79 23.33 0.18
N ALA A 163 -2.68 23.65 0.85
CA ALA A 163 -1.38 23.68 0.22
C ALA A 163 -0.96 22.33 -0.35
N GLN A 164 -1.25 21.22 0.34
CA GLN A 164 -0.98 19.87 -0.17
C GLN A 164 -2.00 19.46 -1.23
N ARG A 165 -3.27 19.82 -1.05
CA ARG A 165 -4.32 19.57 -2.04
C ARG A 165 -3.99 20.19 -3.41
N SER A 166 -3.37 21.36 -3.42
CA SER A 166 -2.92 22.00 -4.67
C SER A 166 -1.83 21.19 -5.38
N LYS A 167 -0.93 20.53 -4.64
CA LYS A 167 0.12 19.67 -5.20
C LYS A 167 -0.41 18.35 -5.74
N SER A 168 -1.50 17.84 -5.14
CA SER A 168 -2.10 16.56 -5.52
C SER A 168 -2.80 16.59 -6.89
N ALA A 169 -3.00 17.75 -7.51
CA ALA A 169 -3.83 17.90 -8.70
C ALA A 169 -3.32 17.11 -9.91
N GLU A 170 -2.00 17.08 -10.13
CA GLU A 170 -1.39 16.36 -11.26
C GLU A 170 -1.62 14.85 -11.12
N LEU A 171 -1.34 14.28 -9.94
CA LEU A 171 -1.50 12.85 -9.70
C LEU A 171 -2.98 12.44 -9.78
N LYS A 172 -3.89 13.32 -9.35
CA LYS A 172 -5.33 13.10 -9.47
C LYS A 172 -5.78 12.97 -10.92
N VAL A 173 -5.22 13.77 -11.83
CA VAL A 173 -5.51 13.65 -13.29
C VAL A 173 -5.06 12.29 -13.81
N LEU A 174 -3.90 11.78 -13.39
CA LEU A 174 -3.42 10.44 -13.80
C LEU A 174 -4.31 9.31 -13.24
N VAL A 175 -4.76 9.41 -12.00
CA VAL A 175 -5.72 8.46 -11.43
C VAL A 175 -7.03 8.45 -12.23
N GLU A 176 -7.54 9.61 -12.63
CA GLU A 176 -8.76 9.71 -13.42
C GLU A 176 -8.56 9.14 -14.84
N ALA A 177 -7.37 9.32 -15.42
CA ALA A 177 -7.00 8.70 -16.70
C ALA A 177 -7.04 7.16 -16.61
N VAL A 178 -6.48 6.57 -15.56
CA VAL A 178 -6.55 5.12 -15.31
C VAL A 178 -8.00 4.65 -15.17
N ARG A 179 -8.84 5.41 -14.44
CA ARG A 179 -10.25 5.07 -14.23
C ARG A 179 -11.08 5.08 -15.51
N SER A 180 -10.81 6.02 -16.41
CA SER A 180 -11.62 6.23 -17.62
C SER A 180 -11.15 5.43 -18.83
N ALA A 181 -9.86 5.09 -18.91
CA ALA A 181 -9.26 4.37 -20.03
C ALA A 181 -9.57 2.86 -20.03
N LYS A 182 -9.38 2.20 -21.17
CA LYS A 182 -9.59 0.76 -21.38
C LYS A 182 -8.49 0.18 -22.26
N GLY A 183 -8.28 -1.15 -22.15
CA GLY A 183 -7.28 -1.86 -22.97
C GLY A 183 -5.90 -1.23 -22.85
N VAL A 184 -5.16 -1.17 -23.95
CA VAL A 184 -3.79 -0.64 -24.00
C VAL A 184 -3.70 0.82 -23.55
N GLU A 185 -4.72 1.65 -23.79
CA GLU A 185 -4.72 3.03 -23.29
C GLU A 185 -4.80 3.08 -21.76
N LYS A 186 -5.45 2.12 -21.10
CA LYS A 186 -5.41 1.98 -19.64
C LYS A 186 -4.02 1.52 -19.18
N ALA A 187 -3.37 0.61 -19.90
CA ALA A 187 -2.00 0.21 -19.60
C ALA A 187 -1.04 1.42 -19.65
N LYS A 188 -1.14 2.26 -20.67
CA LYS A 188 -0.37 3.51 -20.76
C LYS A 188 -0.64 4.44 -19.56
N ALA A 189 -1.91 4.62 -19.21
CA ALA A 189 -2.29 5.45 -18.07
C ALA A 189 -1.76 4.90 -16.74
N ILE A 190 -1.76 3.57 -16.55
CA ILE A 190 -1.16 2.91 -15.39
C ILE A 190 0.35 3.20 -15.34
N ASP A 191 1.07 3.06 -16.45
CA ASP A 191 2.52 3.31 -16.51
C ASP A 191 2.86 4.77 -16.15
N GLU A 192 2.09 5.73 -16.65
CA GLU A 192 2.25 7.14 -16.29
C GLU A 192 1.95 7.40 -14.80
N LEU A 193 0.88 6.81 -14.25
CA LEU A 193 0.54 6.94 -12.83
C LEU A 193 1.64 6.33 -11.93
N VAL A 194 2.11 5.12 -12.24
CA VAL A 194 3.14 4.44 -11.46
C VAL A 194 4.46 5.22 -11.51
N LYS A 195 4.87 5.75 -12.68
CA LYS A 195 6.06 6.59 -12.82
C LYS A 195 5.99 7.89 -12.04
N ALA A 196 4.84 8.54 -12.02
CA ALA A 196 4.63 9.81 -11.31
C ALA A 196 4.48 9.63 -9.79
N SER A 197 4.15 8.42 -9.34
CA SER A 197 3.90 8.11 -7.94
C SER A 197 5.18 8.03 -7.13
N ASN A 198 5.08 8.34 -5.84
CA ASN A 198 6.20 8.16 -4.93
C ASN A 198 6.46 6.66 -4.69
N PRO A 199 7.66 6.13 -4.99
CA PRO A 199 7.98 4.69 -4.89
C PRO A 199 7.71 4.08 -3.50
N ARG A 200 7.74 4.89 -2.42
CA ARG A 200 7.44 4.41 -1.06
C ARG A 200 6.01 3.92 -0.87
N PHE A 201 5.12 4.23 -1.82
CA PHE A 201 3.71 3.81 -1.82
C PHE A 201 3.41 2.78 -2.91
N SER A 202 4.43 2.12 -3.47
CA SER A 202 4.29 1.16 -4.57
C SER A 202 3.29 0.04 -4.27
N ASP A 203 3.20 -0.40 -3.01
CA ASP A 203 2.29 -1.45 -2.59
C ASP A 203 0.80 -1.11 -2.80
N LEU A 204 0.46 0.18 -2.83
CA LEU A 204 -0.90 0.63 -3.13
C LEU A 204 -1.30 0.41 -4.60
N TYR A 205 -0.32 0.24 -5.51
CA TYR A 205 -0.55 0.02 -6.94
C TYR A 205 -0.46 -1.44 -7.35
N ARG A 206 -0.37 -2.36 -6.38
CA ARG A 206 -0.21 -3.80 -6.64
C ARG A 206 -1.25 -4.34 -7.62
N ASP A 207 -2.53 -3.98 -7.45
CA ASP A 207 -3.59 -4.45 -8.34
C ASP A 207 -3.39 -3.95 -9.78
N LEU A 208 -2.94 -2.71 -9.96
CA LEU A 208 -2.62 -2.15 -11.28
C LEU A 208 -1.40 -2.83 -11.93
N ILE A 209 -0.40 -3.20 -11.11
CA ILE A 209 0.78 -3.93 -11.58
C ILE A 209 0.36 -5.30 -12.13
N PHE A 210 -0.56 -6.00 -11.49
CA PHE A 210 -1.10 -7.27 -11.98
C PHE A 210 -2.11 -7.11 -13.14
N GLU A 211 -2.82 -6.00 -13.21
CA GLU A 211 -3.75 -5.71 -14.30
C GLU A 211 -3.00 -5.38 -15.61
N PHE A 212 -1.85 -4.72 -15.53
CA PHE A 212 -1.10 -4.21 -16.69
C PHE A 212 -0.80 -5.31 -17.73
N PRO A 213 -0.21 -6.49 -17.40
CA PRO A 213 0.09 -7.53 -18.38
C PRO A 213 -1.15 -8.05 -19.13
N VAL A 214 -2.31 -8.03 -18.49
CA VAL A 214 -3.57 -8.43 -19.13
C VAL A 214 -4.04 -7.40 -20.15
N LEU A 215 -3.78 -6.11 -19.90
CA LEU A 215 -4.17 -5.01 -20.76
C LEU A 215 -3.23 -4.82 -21.96
N ASP A 216 -1.96 -5.22 -21.81
CA ASP A 216 -0.88 -5.04 -22.80
C ASP A 216 -0.24 -6.37 -23.23
N ALA A 217 -1.05 -7.41 -23.39
CA ALA A 217 -0.56 -8.77 -23.70
C ALA A 217 0.30 -8.86 -24.97
N GLU A 218 0.09 -7.95 -25.93
CA GLU A 218 0.87 -7.87 -27.17
C GLU A 218 2.11 -6.96 -27.04
N ASN A 219 2.39 -6.44 -25.82
CA ASN A 219 3.52 -5.54 -25.52
C ASN A 219 3.56 -4.29 -26.40
N GLU A 220 2.42 -3.71 -26.72
CA GLU A 220 2.32 -2.49 -27.54
C GLU A 220 2.98 -1.27 -26.87
N THR A 221 3.02 -1.25 -25.53
CA THR A 221 3.67 -0.18 -24.78
C THR A 221 5.19 -0.36 -24.67
N GLY A 222 5.71 -1.55 -24.92
CA GLY A 222 7.09 -1.96 -24.66
C GLY A 222 7.42 -2.07 -23.16
N ARG A 223 6.40 -2.14 -22.28
CA ARG A 223 6.56 -2.16 -20.83
C ARG A 223 6.15 -3.49 -20.17
N LEU A 224 5.66 -4.44 -20.94
CA LEU A 224 5.14 -5.72 -20.44
C LEU A 224 6.15 -6.41 -19.49
N GLY A 225 7.38 -6.62 -19.93
CA GLY A 225 8.40 -7.28 -19.10
C GLY A 225 8.70 -6.56 -17.78
N PHE A 226 8.62 -5.22 -17.74
CA PHE A 226 8.77 -4.47 -16.50
C PHE A 226 7.65 -4.81 -15.50
N TYR A 227 6.40 -4.86 -15.95
CA TYR A 227 5.26 -5.14 -15.07
C TYR A 227 5.17 -6.62 -14.66
N GLU A 228 5.56 -7.54 -15.56
CA GLU A 228 5.68 -8.96 -15.21
C GLU A 228 6.75 -9.17 -14.12
N LEU A 229 7.91 -8.53 -14.27
CA LEU A 229 8.97 -8.59 -13.26
C LEU A 229 8.52 -7.94 -11.93
N ALA A 230 7.86 -6.78 -11.99
CA ALA A 230 7.28 -6.16 -10.80
C ALA A 230 6.24 -7.06 -10.11
N GLY A 231 5.41 -7.76 -10.87
CA GLY A 231 4.49 -8.77 -10.35
C GLY A 231 5.21 -9.94 -9.68
N ALA A 232 6.33 -10.40 -10.25
CA ALA A 232 7.13 -11.50 -9.70
C ALA A 232 7.67 -11.18 -8.29
N TYR A 233 8.01 -9.92 -7.99
CA TYR A 233 8.40 -9.51 -6.62
C TYR A 233 7.29 -9.77 -5.60
N TYR A 234 6.05 -9.43 -5.91
CA TYR A 234 4.92 -9.65 -5.01
C TYR A 234 4.60 -11.14 -4.85
N ILE A 235 4.65 -11.91 -5.94
CA ILE A 235 4.40 -13.35 -5.90
C ILE A 235 5.50 -14.06 -5.09
N SER A 236 6.77 -13.67 -5.25
CA SER A 236 7.91 -14.19 -4.49
C SER A 236 7.77 -13.92 -2.99
N TYR A 237 7.35 -12.71 -2.63
CA TYR A 237 7.07 -12.36 -1.23
C TYR A 237 5.94 -13.23 -0.64
N ASP A 238 4.84 -13.39 -1.38
CA ASP A 238 3.73 -14.25 -0.97
C ASP A 238 4.14 -15.72 -0.87
N ALA A 239 5.00 -16.22 -1.79
CA ALA A 239 5.55 -17.58 -1.76
C ALA A 239 6.36 -17.83 -0.48
N THR A 240 7.19 -16.88 -0.06
CA THR A 240 7.94 -16.96 1.20
C THR A 240 7.01 -17.15 2.39
N THR A 241 5.90 -16.39 2.46
CA THR A 241 4.93 -16.50 3.56
C THR A 241 4.16 -17.81 3.58
N LYS A 242 4.08 -18.50 2.42
CA LYS A 242 3.39 -19.80 2.26
C LYS A 242 4.35 -21.00 2.29
N ASN A 243 5.63 -20.77 2.53
CA ASN A 243 6.68 -21.81 2.45
C ASN A 243 6.76 -22.48 1.06
N GLU A 244 6.46 -21.72 -0.01
CA GLU A 244 6.65 -22.10 -1.41
C GLU A 244 8.05 -21.69 -1.90
N ASP A 245 8.41 -22.01 -3.16
CA ASP A 245 9.71 -21.57 -3.71
C ASP A 245 9.67 -20.11 -4.13
N PRO A 246 10.35 -19.20 -3.41
CA PRO A 246 10.32 -17.78 -3.70
C PRO A 246 11.14 -17.37 -4.94
N ALA A 247 12.01 -18.25 -5.46
CA ALA A 247 12.77 -17.98 -6.67
C ALA A 247 11.93 -18.23 -7.95
N LYS A 248 10.98 -19.16 -7.86
CA LYS A 248 10.19 -19.59 -9.03
C LYS A 248 9.51 -18.44 -9.79
N PRO A 249 8.86 -17.45 -9.18
CA PRO A 249 8.22 -16.35 -9.91
C PRO A 249 9.17 -15.56 -10.82
N PHE A 250 10.42 -15.39 -10.39
CA PHE A 250 11.44 -14.70 -11.20
C PHE A 250 11.90 -15.56 -12.38
N LEU A 251 12.00 -16.89 -12.19
CA LEU A 251 12.34 -17.81 -13.28
C LEU A 251 11.20 -17.89 -14.30
N ASP A 252 9.97 -17.98 -13.84
CA ASP A 252 8.79 -18.03 -14.72
C ASP A 252 8.71 -16.76 -15.61
N VAL A 253 9.02 -15.58 -15.09
CA VAL A 253 8.98 -14.36 -15.90
C VAL A 253 10.14 -14.27 -16.92
N ILE A 254 11.29 -14.89 -16.64
CA ILE A 254 12.38 -15.01 -17.64
C ILE A 254 11.90 -15.85 -18.83
N GLU A 255 11.15 -16.92 -18.58
CA GLU A 255 10.65 -17.84 -19.61
C GLU A 255 9.61 -17.18 -20.54
N THR A 256 8.97 -16.07 -20.15
CA THR A 256 8.03 -15.34 -21.03
C THR A 256 8.74 -14.75 -22.25
N GLY A 257 10.03 -14.45 -22.14
CA GLY A 257 10.82 -13.82 -23.20
C GLY A 257 10.55 -12.31 -23.37
N HIS A 258 9.79 -11.67 -22.50
CA HIS A 258 9.47 -10.23 -22.58
C HIS A 258 10.49 -9.33 -21.90
N LEU A 259 11.42 -9.92 -21.12
CA LEU A 259 12.43 -9.16 -20.39
C LEU A 259 13.57 -8.70 -21.29
N VAL A 260 14.03 -7.47 -21.14
CA VAL A 260 15.28 -7.00 -21.72
C VAL A 260 16.47 -7.48 -20.86
N PRO A 261 17.73 -7.50 -21.40
CA PRO A 261 18.88 -8.10 -20.71
C PRO A 261 19.08 -7.62 -19.26
N ASP A 262 18.89 -6.34 -18.98
CA ASP A 262 19.01 -5.79 -17.61
C ASP A 262 17.96 -6.38 -16.67
N GLN A 263 16.74 -6.58 -17.16
CA GLN A 263 15.64 -7.19 -16.40
C GLN A 263 15.85 -8.69 -16.20
N VAL A 264 16.38 -9.42 -17.18
CA VAL A 264 16.77 -10.83 -17.01
C VAL A 264 17.87 -10.95 -15.94
N GLN A 265 18.88 -10.06 -16.00
CA GLN A 265 19.91 -9.98 -14.96
C GLN A 265 19.30 -9.77 -13.57
N GLU A 266 18.39 -8.80 -13.46
CA GLU A 266 17.68 -8.50 -12.21
C GLU A 266 16.85 -9.69 -11.73
N ALA A 267 16.11 -10.35 -12.61
CA ALA A 267 15.29 -11.52 -12.27
C ALA A 267 16.14 -12.67 -11.70
N TYR A 268 17.25 -13.04 -12.33
CA TYR A 268 18.17 -14.05 -11.77
C TYR A 268 18.79 -13.60 -10.44
N TYR A 269 19.16 -12.33 -10.32
CA TYR A 269 19.69 -11.78 -9.07
C TYR A 269 18.67 -11.87 -7.95
N MET A 270 17.39 -11.53 -8.22
CA MET A 270 16.32 -11.61 -7.24
C MET A 270 15.91 -13.03 -6.91
N ALA A 271 15.98 -13.96 -7.86
CA ALA A 271 15.82 -15.39 -7.60
C ALA A 271 16.86 -15.88 -6.59
N ALA A 272 18.14 -15.52 -6.77
CA ALA A 272 19.19 -15.83 -5.79
C ALA A 272 18.92 -15.19 -4.43
N TYR A 273 18.57 -13.89 -4.41
CA TYR A 273 18.35 -13.11 -3.20
C TYR A 273 17.16 -13.64 -2.37
N SER A 274 16.09 -14.07 -3.04
CA SER A 274 14.90 -14.63 -2.37
C SER A 274 15.21 -15.94 -1.64
N LEU A 275 16.12 -16.78 -2.17
CA LEU A 275 16.57 -18.00 -1.51
C LEU A 275 17.49 -17.73 -0.29
N ILE A 276 18.32 -16.67 -0.34
CA ILE A 276 19.19 -16.30 0.79
C ILE A 276 18.35 -15.89 2.01
N ASN A 277 17.24 -15.20 1.79
CA ASN A 277 16.37 -14.69 2.86
C ASN A 277 15.24 -15.65 3.22
N GLY A 278 15.09 -16.76 2.51
CA GLY A 278 14.08 -17.78 2.74
C GLY A 278 14.55 -18.90 3.67
N GLU A 279 13.62 -19.70 4.17
CA GLU A 279 13.92 -20.90 4.98
C GLU A 279 14.58 -22.04 4.16
N LYS A 280 14.54 -21.94 2.82
CA LYS A 280 15.06 -22.95 1.88
C LYS A 280 16.38 -22.51 1.26
N PHE A 281 17.31 -22.06 2.09
CA PHE A 281 18.64 -21.70 1.61
C PHE A 281 19.35 -22.90 0.96
N ASP A 282 19.81 -22.69 -0.27
CA ASP A 282 20.57 -23.66 -1.07
C ASP A 282 21.74 -22.92 -1.73
N SER A 283 22.92 -23.07 -1.18
CA SER A 283 24.13 -22.37 -1.63
C SER A 283 24.49 -22.66 -3.09
N ALA A 284 24.18 -23.86 -3.59
CA ALA A 284 24.44 -24.24 -4.98
C ALA A 284 23.50 -23.54 -5.94
N LYS A 285 22.20 -23.48 -5.64
CA LYS A 285 21.22 -22.74 -6.45
C LYS A 285 21.46 -21.23 -6.42
N VAL A 286 21.76 -20.67 -5.25
CA VAL A 286 22.11 -19.26 -5.12
C VAL A 286 23.32 -18.92 -5.99
N THR A 287 24.37 -19.76 -5.95
CA THR A 287 25.56 -19.57 -6.79
C THR A 287 25.21 -19.65 -8.28
N GLU A 288 24.43 -20.64 -8.69
CA GLU A 288 23.98 -20.81 -10.08
C GLU A 288 23.21 -19.57 -10.58
N TYR A 289 22.27 -19.05 -9.80
CA TYR A 289 21.49 -17.88 -10.22
C TYR A 289 22.34 -16.60 -10.25
N LEU A 290 23.26 -16.42 -9.33
CA LEU A 290 24.21 -15.30 -9.37
C LEU A 290 25.15 -15.39 -10.60
N GLU A 291 25.58 -16.59 -11.00
CA GLU A 291 26.36 -16.79 -12.23
C GLU A 291 25.54 -16.42 -13.46
N LYS A 292 24.32 -16.90 -13.55
CA LYS A 292 23.40 -16.55 -14.64
C LYS A 292 23.13 -15.04 -14.67
N ALA A 293 22.88 -14.40 -13.53
CA ALA A 293 22.72 -12.96 -13.45
C ALA A 293 23.94 -12.20 -13.97
N TYR A 294 25.15 -12.59 -13.55
CA TYR A 294 26.37 -11.93 -14.00
C TYR A 294 26.63 -12.14 -15.50
N THR A 295 26.48 -13.37 -15.98
CA THR A 295 26.77 -13.70 -17.38
C THR A 295 25.77 -13.11 -18.37
N THR A 296 24.53 -12.86 -17.94
CA THR A 296 23.49 -12.24 -18.78
C THR A 296 23.86 -10.83 -19.21
N ASN A 297 24.37 -10.00 -18.31
CA ASN A 297 24.83 -8.65 -18.63
C ASN A 297 26.03 -8.23 -17.77
N PRO A 298 27.27 -8.67 -18.14
CA PRO A 298 28.49 -8.36 -17.37
C PRO A 298 28.86 -6.87 -17.32
N ALA A 299 28.29 -6.07 -18.24
CA ALA A 299 28.48 -4.61 -18.30
C ALA A 299 27.29 -3.83 -17.71
N GLY A 300 26.27 -4.50 -17.21
CA GLY A 300 25.07 -3.88 -16.64
C GLY A 300 25.37 -3.11 -15.36
N PRO A 301 24.47 -2.21 -14.95
CA PRO A 301 24.67 -1.33 -13.81
C PRO A 301 24.86 -2.09 -12.48
N ASN A 302 24.31 -3.30 -12.37
CA ASN A 302 24.39 -4.14 -11.17
C ASN A 302 25.51 -5.20 -11.24
N ALA A 303 26.23 -5.34 -12.38
CA ALA A 303 27.17 -6.43 -12.61
C ALA A 303 28.26 -6.55 -11.52
N MET A 304 28.84 -5.44 -11.09
CA MET A 304 29.87 -5.44 -10.03
C MET A 304 29.36 -5.93 -8.70
N LYS A 305 28.16 -5.52 -8.31
CA LYS A 305 27.51 -5.98 -7.07
C LYS A 305 27.20 -7.48 -7.13
N ILE A 306 26.68 -7.93 -8.27
CA ILE A 306 26.38 -9.35 -8.51
C ILE A 306 27.67 -10.19 -8.43
N LEU A 307 28.75 -9.73 -9.07
CA LEU A 307 30.05 -10.40 -9.03
C LEU A 307 30.63 -10.52 -7.60
N GLN A 308 30.51 -9.47 -6.80
CA GLN A 308 30.92 -9.50 -5.38
C GLN A 308 30.13 -10.54 -4.59
N ASN A 309 28.80 -10.57 -4.74
CA ASN A 309 27.94 -11.54 -4.09
C ASN A 309 28.25 -12.99 -4.55
N LEU A 310 28.50 -13.19 -5.83
CA LEU A 310 28.89 -14.47 -6.40
C LEU A 310 30.22 -14.97 -5.80
N GLN A 311 31.22 -14.10 -5.68
CA GLN A 311 32.49 -14.46 -5.06
C GLN A 311 32.34 -14.83 -3.58
N GLN A 312 31.49 -14.13 -2.84
CA GLN A 312 31.18 -14.46 -1.45
C GLN A 312 30.49 -15.82 -1.34
N MET A 313 29.52 -16.11 -2.19
CA MET A 313 28.81 -17.40 -2.20
C MET A 313 29.73 -18.56 -2.55
N LYS A 314 30.63 -18.40 -3.52
CA LYS A 314 31.62 -19.42 -3.85
C LYS A 314 32.54 -19.73 -2.67
N ARG A 315 33.02 -18.72 -1.94
CA ARG A 315 33.83 -18.93 -0.72
C ARG A 315 33.02 -19.63 0.36
N PHE A 316 31.74 -19.26 0.52
CA PHE A 316 30.87 -19.91 1.50
C PHE A 316 30.70 -21.41 1.17
N ALA A 317 30.38 -21.73 -0.09
CA ALA A 317 30.22 -23.12 -0.53
C ALA A 317 31.52 -23.96 -0.39
N GLU A 318 32.72 -23.36 -0.55
CA GLU A 318 33.99 -24.01 -0.30
C GLU A 318 34.17 -24.32 1.18
N LEU A 319 33.83 -23.40 2.06
CA LEU A 319 33.90 -23.60 3.53
C LEU A 319 32.93 -24.71 4.00
N GLU A 320 31.69 -24.74 3.46
CA GLU A 320 30.73 -25.81 3.76
C GLU A 320 31.29 -27.20 3.39
N LYS A 321 31.99 -27.33 2.25
CA LYS A 321 32.61 -28.59 1.83
C LYS A 321 33.72 -29.02 2.77
N ILE A 322 34.61 -28.10 3.13
CA ILE A 322 35.73 -28.38 4.08
C ILE A 322 35.19 -28.83 5.43
N GLN A 323 34.13 -28.18 5.92
CA GLN A 323 33.49 -28.54 7.18
C GLN A 323 32.84 -29.93 7.12
N ALA A 324 32.10 -30.22 6.06
CA ALA A 324 31.44 -31.52 5.85
C ALA A 324 32.49 -32.67 5.76
N GLU A 325 33.66 -32.44 5.17
CA GLU A 325 34.75 -33.37 5.10
C GLU A 325 35.40 -33.60 6.48
N SER A 326 35.51 -32.54 7.31
CA SER A 326 36.07 -32.64 8.67
C SER A 326 35.14 -33.32 9.69
N ASP A 327 33.82 -33.17 9.52
CA ASP A 327 32.80 -33.74 10.41
C ASP A 327 32.48 -35.24 10.03
N GLY A 328 32.99 -35.70 8.89
CA GLY A 328 32.86 -37.09 8.41
C GLY A 328 34.04 -38.03 8.76
N GLU A 329 35.13 -37.48 9.31
CA GLU A 329 36.25 -38.24 9.88
C GLU A 329 36.09 -38.38 11.43
#